data_dffec3867a3906c2cfad7fb5c3a0d7ee
#
_entry.id   dffec3867a3906c2cfad7fb5c3a0d7ee
#
_cell.length_a   1.000
_cell.length_b   1.000
_cell.length_c   1.000
_cell.angle_alpha   90.00
_cell.angle_beta   90.00
_cell.angle_gamma   90.00
#
_symmetry.space_group_name_H-M   'P 1'
#
loop_
_entity.id
_entity.type
_entity.pdbx_description
1 polymer ?
#
loop_
_entity_poly.entity_id
_entity_poly.type
_entity_poly.pdbx_seq_one_letter_code
_entity_poly.pdbx_strand_id
1 'polypeptide(L)'
;MCIRDSPETVRDIAFQIKDIKELGVEIGIVIGGGNIYRGMRAEKQGIDRVTGDYMGMLATLMNALVLEDALKKTGIAARVQSALQVEKIAESYFNKKAIEDLEKGRVVVFACGTGNPFFTTDTAAALRALEIGADVLLKATKVDGVYDRDPEVHSDAVFFSEISYIDVLNKGLKVMDATAISLCMDNNLPVIVTNIKKKDNLKKAVLGEPVGTIVKGVDTL
;
A
#
# COMPACT_ATOMS: atom_id res chain seq x y z
N MET A 1 3.99 -2.24 1.58
CA MET A 1 5.29 -2.58 0.94
C MET A 1 6.40 -2.33 1.95
N CYS A 2 7.26 -3.31 2.22
CA CYS A 2 8.45 -3.10 3.06
C CYS A 2 9.64 -2.87 2.14
N ILE A 3 10.16 -1.65 2.12
CA ILE A 3 11.45 -1.34 1.51
C ILE A 3 12.51 -1.94 2.45
N ARG A 4 12.77 -3.24 2.31
CA ARG A 4 13.78 -3.91 3.11
C ARG A 4 15.03 -4.08 2.30
N ASP A 5 16.11 -3.54 2.83
CA ASP A 5 17.42 -4.16 2.85
C ASP A 5 18.40 -3.87 1.71
N SER A 6 18.02 -3.25 0.57
CA SER A 6 19.08 -2.79 -0.33
C SER A 6 18.63 -1.58 -1.16
N PRO A 7 19.56 -0.70 -1.49
CA PRO A 7 19.35 0.37 -2.48
C PRO A 7 18.82 -0.16 -3.82
N GLU A 8 19.13 -1.41 -4.16
CA GLU A 8 18.65 -2.09 -5.36
C GLU A 8 17.15 -2.31 -5.34
N THR A 9 16.59 -2.82 -4.23
CA THR A 9 15.12 -3.04 -4.11
C THR A 9 14.35 -1.73 -4.27
N VAL A 10 14.83 -0.63 -3.68
CA VAL A 10 14.18 0.68 -3.82
C VAL A 10 14.24 1.15 -5.26
N ARG A 11 15.38 1.00 -5.90
CA ARG A 11 15.58 1.36 -7.30
C ARG A 11 14.67 0.55 -8.22
N ASP A 12 14.58 -0.77 -8.03
CA ASP A 12 13.72 -1.65 -8.83
C ASP A 12 12.24 -1.27 -8.69
N ILE A 13 11.79 -0.92 -7.48
CA ILE A 13 10.45 -0.41 -7.25
C ILE A 13 10.23 0.91 -7.97
N ALA A 14 11.20 1.84 -7.92
CA ALA A 14 11.10 3.12 -8.60
C ALA A 14 11.01 2.96 -10.12
N PHE A 15 11.74 2.00 -10.71
CA PHE A 15 11.62 1.68 -12.14
C PHE A 15 10.26 1.07 -12.48
N GLN A 16 9.74 0.13 -11.69
CA GLN A 16 8.40 -0.42 -11.91
C GLN A 16 7.31 0.66 -11.85
N ILE A 17 7.43 1.62 -10.90
CA ILE A 17 6.51 2.77 -10.80
C ILE A 17 6.65 3.67 -12.04
N LYS A 18 7.88 3.90 -12.52
CA LYS A 18 8.12 4.64 -13.76
C LYS A 18 7.41 3.99 -14.95
N ASP A 19 7.58 2.69 -15.14
CA ASP A 19 6.96 1.94 -16.24
C ASP A 19 5.42 2.05 -16.22
N ILE A 20 4.81 2.08 -15.02
CA ILE A 20 3.37 2.28 -14.86
C ILE A 20 3.00 3.74 -15.15
N LYS A 21 3.78 4.70 -14.66
CA LYS A 21 3.52 6.14 -14.86
C LYS A 21 3.54 6.51 -16.35
N GLU A 22 4.38 5.86 -17.14
CA GLU A 22 4.44 6.02 -18.61
C GLU A 22 3.17 5.54 -19.32
N LEU A 23 2.29 4.76 -18.67
CA LEU A 23 0.96 4.41 -19.18
C LEU A 23 -0.08 5.54 -19.02
N GLY A 24 0.29 6.67 -18.40
CA GLY A 24 -0.58 7.82 -18.22
C GLY A 24 -1.48 7.77 -16.98
N VAL A 25 -1.30 6.78 -16.08
CA VAL A 25 -2.11 6.64 -14.87
C VAL A 25 -1.63 7.57 -13.75
N GLU A 26 -2.52 7.94 -12.86
CA GLU A 26 -2.22 8.64 -11.61
C GLU A 26 -1.84 7.62 -10.52
N ILE A 27 -0.80 7.93 -9.72
CA ILE A 27 -0.26 6.97 -8.76
C ILE A 27 -0.12 7.60 -7.38
N GLY A 28 -0.93 7.11 -6.43
CA GLY A 28 -0.74 7.32 -4.99
C GLY A 28 -0.07 6.09 -4.36
N ILE A 29 0.90 6.28 -3.49
CA ILE A 29 1.64 5.19 -2.85
C ILE A 29 1.55 5.32 -1.34
N VAL A 30 1.07 4.27 -0.67
CA VAL A 30 1.14 4.14 0.78
C VAL A 30 2.22 3.14 1.15
N ILE A 31 3.14 3.55 2.02
CA ILE A 31 4.31 2.76 2.38
C ILE A 31 4.32 2.40 3.86
N GLY A 32 4.70 1.15 4.17
CA GLY A 32 4.86 0.69 5.56
C GLY A 32 6.23 1.02 6.15
N GLY A 33 6.31 1.02 7.49
CA GLY A 33 7.54 1.25 8.26
C GLY A 33 8.13 -0.01 8.93
N GLY A 34 7.53 -1.18 8.72
CA GLY A 34 7.81 -2.40 9.47
C GLY A 34 9.21 -3.01 9.30
N ASN A 35 10.01 -2.52 8.33
CA ASN A 35 11.43 -2.82 8.19
C ASN A 35 12.30 -2.06 9.19
N ILE A 36 11.89 -0.85 9.57
CA ILE A 36 12.60 0.02 10.53
C ILE A 36 12.05 -0.24 11.92
N TYR A 37 10.71 -0.13 12.09
CA TYR A 37 10.07 -0.30 13.39
C TYR A 37 8.69 -0.94 13.26
N ARG A 38 8.36 -1.87 14.16
CA ARG A 38 7.03 -2.51 14.26
C ARG A 38 6.44 -2.25 15.62
N GLY A 39 5.29 -1.56 15.69
CA GLY A 39 4.59 -1.21 16.92
C GLY A 39 4.32 -2.41 17.84
N MET A 40 3.98 -3.59 17.29
CA MET A 40 3.82 -4.83 18.08
C MET A 40 5.08 -5.30 18.82
N ARG A 41 6.27 -4.78 18.49
CA ARG A 41 7.51 -5.03 19.25
C ARG A 41 7.67 -4.05 20.42
N ALA A 42 6.98 -2.91 20.39
CA ALA A 42 7.04 -1.89 21.40
C ALA A 42 6.61 -2.43 22.78
N GLU A 43 5.50 -3.15 22.83
CA GLU A 43 4.97 -3.74 24.06
C GLU A 43 5.97 -4.70 24.72
N LYS A 44 6.69 -5.50 23.91
CA LYS A 44 7.76 -6.38 24.40
C LYS A 44 8.97 -5.64 24.96
N GLN A 45 9.13 -4.37 24.60
CA GLN A 45 10.20 -3.47 25.06
C GLN A 45 9.72 -2.53 26.17
N GLY A 46 8.50 -2.70 26.68
CA GLY A 46 7.92 -1.83 27.73
C GLY A 46 7.47 -0.47 27.22
N ILE A 47 7.36 -0.28 25.89
CA ILE A 47 6.85 0.94 25.27
C ILE A 47 5.34 0.79 25.09
N ASP A 48 4.56 1.80 25.45
CA ASP A 48 3.12 1.74 25.26
C ASP A 48 2.72 1.69 23.78
N ARG A 49 1.53 1.16 23.48
CA ARG A 49 1.04 0.95 22.13
C ARG A 49 0.96 2.23 21.31
N VAL A 50 0.47 3.32 21.88
CA VAL A 50 0.29 4.61 21.18
C VAL A 50 1.64 5.15 20.74
N THR A 51 2.62 5.17 21.67
CA THR A 51 3.99 5.57 21.36
C THR A 51 4.61 4.69 20.29
N GLY A 52 4.43 3.37 20.38
CA GLY A 52 4.91 2.42 19.40
C GLY A 52 4.32 2.65 17.99
N ASP A 53 3.05 2.98 17.92
CA ASP A 53 2.38 3.28 16.65
C ASP A 53 2.89 4.59 16.04
N TYR A 54 3.13 5.65 16.84
CA TYR A 54 3.78 6.88 16.35
C TYR A 54 5.20 6.62 15.84
N MET A 55 5.99 5.80 16.53
CA MET A 55 7.31 5.39 16.05
C MET A 55 7.21 4.65 14.70
N GLY A 56 6.21 3.78 14.54
CA GLY A 56 5.90 3.11 13.28
C GLY A 56 5.52 4.10 12.16
N MET A 57 4.73 5.13 12.47
CA MET A 57 4.38 6.20 11.53
C MET A 57 5.62 6.96 11.07
N LEU A 58 6.50 7.37 11.99
CA LEU A 58 7.76 8.03 11.65
C LEU A 58 8.66 7.12 10.79
N ALA A 59 8.68 5.83 11.05
CA ALA A 59 9.39 4.86 10.21
C ALA A 59 8.85 4.84 8.76
N THR A 60 7.54 5.01 8.56
CA THR A 60 6.98 5.13 7.20
C THR A 60 7.44 6.41 6.51
N LEU A 61 7.58 7.52 7.26
CA LEU A 61 8.09 8.77 6.70
C LEU A 61 9.52 8.62 6.18
N MET A 62 10.39 7.95 6.94
CA MET A 62 11.75 7.66 6.47
C MET A 62 11.74 6.88 5.15
N ASN A 63 10.90 5.83 5.04
CA ASN A 63 10.76 5.05 3.81
C ASN A 63 10.19 5.88 2.65
N ALA A 64 9.24 6.79 2.94
CA ALA A 64 8.64 7.67 1.93
C ALA A 64 9.66 8.63 1.33
N LEU A 65 10.53 9.22 2.15
CA LEU A 65 11.61 10.09 1.69
C LEU A 65 12.62 9.34 0.79
N VAL A 66 12.99 8.12 1.17
CA VAL A 66 13.87 7.25 0.37
C VAL A 66 13.23 6.92 -0.98
N LEU A 67 11.93 6.62 -1.00
CA LEU A 67 11.22 6.31 -2.24
C LEU A 67 11.07 7.56 -3.12
N GLU A 68 10.78 8.71 -2.55
CA GLU A 68 10.70 9.98 -3.28
C GLU A 68 12.03 10.31 -3.97
N ASP A 69 13.16 10.18 -3.27
CA ASP A 69 14.50 10.40 -3.82
C ASP A 69 14.78 9.42 -4.97
N ALA A 70 14.43 8.14 -4.80
CA ALA A 70 14.61 7.14 -5.84
C ALA A 70 13.76 7.44 -7.09
N LEU A 71 12.48 7.84 -6.92
CA LEU A 71 11.61 8.23 -8.02
C LEU A 71 12.17 9.44 -8.77
N LYS A 72 12.61 10.49 -8.07
CA LYS A 72 13.25 11.66 -8.67
C LYS A 72 14.49 11.30 -9.50
N LYS A 73 15.30 10.34 -9.03
CA LYS A 73 16.47 9.82 -9.77
C LYS A 73 16.09 9.07 -11.05
N THR A 74 14.88 8.53 -11.16
CA THR A 74 14.37 7.93 -12.40
C THR A 74 13.70 8.96 -13.35
N GLY A 75 13.65 10.25 -12.95
CA GLY A 75 13.01 11.31 -13.72
C GLY A 75 11.52 11.49 -13.41
N ILE A 76 10.97 10.78 -12.42
CA ILE A 76 9.58 10.89 -12.01
C ILE A 76 9.43 12.01 -10.98
N ALA A 77 8.54 12.97 -11.25
CA ALA A 77 8.15 13.97 -10.28
C ALA A 77 7.34 13.31 -9.14
N ALA A 78 7.83 13.40 -7.92
CA ALA A 78 7.18 12.82 -6.76
C ALA A 78 7.08 13.81 -5.60
N ARG A 79 6.09 13.63 -4.72
CA ARG A 79 5.85 14.39 -3.49
C ARG A 79 5.53 13.48 -2.33
N VAL A 80 6.15 13.71 -1.18
CA VAL A 80 5.76 13.09 0.08
C VAL A 80 4.75 13.99 0.77
N GLN A 81 3.60 13.42 1.13
CA GLN A 81 2.62 14.08 1.98
C GLN A 81 2.43 13.28 3.27
N SER A 82 2.55 13.94 4.42
CA SER A 82 2.53 13.32 5.74
C SER A 82 1.23 13.57 6.49
N ALA A 83 0.65 12.51 7.08
CA ALA A 83 -0.49 12.63 7.96
C ALA A 83 -0.14 13.26 9.33
N LEU A 84 1.13 13.24 9.74
CA LEU A 84 1.64 13.99 10.89
C LEU A 84 2.28 15.29 10.42
N GLN A 85 2.13 16.36 11.20
CA GLN A 85 2.74 17.65 10.91
C GLN A 85 4.26 17.60 11.11
N VAL A 86 4.98 17.59 10.01
CA VAL A 86 6.47 17.57 9.95
C VAL A 86 6.98 18.52 8.87
N GLU A 87 6.46 19.72 8.85
CA GLU A 87 6.50 20.72 7.77
C GLU A 87 7.89 20.99 7.19
N LYS A 88 8.97 20.86 7.98
CA LYS A 88 10.35 21.02 7.49
C LYS A 88 10.83 19.83 6.63
N ILE A 89 10.11 18.70 6.65
CA ILE A 89 10.58 17.44 6.06
C ILE A 89 9.65 17.01 4.91
N ALA A 90 8.33 17.12 5.11
CA ALA A 90 7.31 16.73 4.15
C ALA A 90 6.11 17.66 4.22
N GLU A 91 5.38 17.79 3.12
CA GLU A 91 4.13 18.55 3.09
C GLU A 91 3.07 17.87 3.98
N SER A 92 2.27 18.68 4.68
CA SER A 92 1.09 18.15 5.38
C SER A 92 0.09 17.60 4.38
N TYR A 93 -0.47 16.43 4.67
CA TYR A 93 -1.48 15.81 3.83
C TYR A 93 -2.79 16.59 3.87
N PHE A 94 -3.28 16.94 2.69
CA PHE A 94 -4.64 17.42 2.43
C PHE A 94 -5.15 16.77 1.14
N ASN A 95 -6.36 16.21 1.18
CA ASN A 95 -6.87 15.45 0.04
C ASN A 95 -6.88 16.27 -1.27
N LYS A 96 -7.35 17.52 -1.24
CA LYS A 96 -7.35 18.42 -2.43
C LYS A 96 -5.95 18.63 -3.00
N LYS A 97 -4.94 18.79 -2.12
CA LYS A 97 -3.56 18.96 -2.53
C LYS A 97 -2.98 17.69 -3.15
N ALA A 98 -3.37 16.52 -2.61
CA ALA A 98 -2.97 15.24 -3.18
C ALA A 98 -3.54 15.06 -4.59
N ILE A 99 -4.83 15.34 -4.78
CA ILE A 99 -5.49 15.29 -6.09
C ILE A 99 -4.82 16.24 -7.08
N GLU A 100 -4.60 17.51 -6.69
CA GLU A 100 -3.89 18.48 -7.55
C GLU A 100 -2.48 18.00 -7.97
N ASP A 101 -1.75 17.34 -7.08
CA ASP A 101 -0.42 16.80 -7.39
C ASP A 101 -0.51 15.62 -8.36
N LEU A 102 -1.51 14.75 -8.20
CA LEU A 102 -1.79 13.63 -9.11
C LEU A 102 -2.17 14.12 -10.51
N GLU A 103 -3.10 15.08 -10.61
CA GLU A 103 -3.53 15.72 -11.86
C GLU A 103 -2.38 16.42 -12.59
N LYS A 104 -1.41 16.99 -11.84
CA LYS A 104 -0.16 17.56 -12.40
C LYS A 104 0.86 16.49 -12.81
N GLY A 105 0.47 15.22 -12.80
CA GLY A 105 1.31 14.09 -13.21
C GLY A 105 2.36 13.66 -12.18
N ARG A 106 2.30 14.15 -10.93
CA ARG A 106 3.21 13.74 -9.86
C ARG A 106 2.77 12.41 -9.26
N VAL A 107 3.73 11.64 -8.77
CA VAL A 107 3.46 10.52 -7.87
C VAL A 107 3.38 11.06 -6.44
N VAL A 108 2.31 10.74 -5.72
CA VAL A 108 2.14 11.15 -4.32
C VAL A 108 2.46 9.97 -3.40
N VAL A 109 3.42 10.15 -2.49
CA VAL A 109 3.80 9.15 -1.48
C VAL A 109 3.23 9.57 -0.13
N PHE A 110 2.24 8.82 0.34
CA PHE A 110 1.57 9.07 1.62
C PHE A 110 2.36 8.45 2.77
N ALA A 111 2.81 9.29 3.69
CA ALA A 111 3.56 8.92 4.87
C ALA A 111 2.73 9.06 6.16
N CYS A 112 3.20 8.44 7.24
CA CYS A 112 2.61 8.47 8.57
C CYS A 112 1.20 7.85 8.65
N GLY A 113 0.87 6.94 7.74
CA GLY A 113 -0.35 6.15 7.78
C GLY A 113 -1.62 7.01 7.79
N THR A 114 -2.53 6.75 8.74
CA THR A 114 -3.72 7.55 8.99
C THR A 114 -3.44 8.81 9.82
N GLY A 115 -2.28 8.91 10.46
CA GLY A 115 -1.97 9.90 11.48
C GLY A 115 -2.49 9.54 12.89
N ASN A 116 -3.20 8.41 13.01
CA ASN A 116 -3.82 7.95 14.25
C ASN A 116 -3.28 6.58 14.67
N PRO A 117 -3.00 6.37 15.98
CA PRO A 117 -2.67 5.05 16.52
C PRO A 117 -3.77 4.02 16.26
N PHE A 118 -3.44 2.74 16.44
CA PHE A 118 -4.30 1.55 16.29
C PHE A 118 -4.68 1.17 14.85
N PHE A 119 -4.34 1.98 13.85
CA PHE A 119 -4.57 1.67 12.44
C PHE A 119 -3.30 1.14 11.77
N THR A 120 -3.50 0.24 10.81
CA THR A 120 -2.40 -0.34 10.04
C THR A 120 -2.11 0.45 8.76
N THR A 121 -1.03 0.08 8.08
CA THR A 121 -0.73 0.57 6.73
C THR A 121 -1.81 0.19 5.72
N ASP A 122 -2.47 -0.96 5.88
CA ASP A 122 -3.55 -1.41 4.99
C ASP A 122 -4.78 -0.53 5.14
N THR A 123 -5.18 -0.20 6.38
CA THR A 123 -6.25 0.76 6.65
C THR A 123 -5.92 2.14 6.07
N ALA A 124 -4.67 2.59 6.24
CA ALA A 124 -4.23 3.86 5.66
C ALA A 124 -4.31 3.85 4.12
N ALA A 125 -3.94 2.73 3.48
CA ALA A 125 -3.99 2.59 2.03
C ALA A 125 -5.44 2.66 1.50
N ALA A 126 -6.37 1.95 2.15
CA ALA A 126 -7.79 2.01 1.81
C ALA A 126 -8.35 3.44 1.97
N LEU A 127 -8.05 4.10 3.10
CA LEU A 127 -8.49 5.48 3.38
C LEU A 127 -7.96 6.45 2.31
N ARG A 128 -6.65 6.44 2.03
CA ARG A 128 -6.06 7.35 1.02
C ARG A 128 -6.60 7.09 -0.37
N ALA A 129 -6.78 5.82 -0.75
CA ALA A 129 -7.36 5.48 -2.05
C ALA A 129 -8.76 6.08 -2.23
N LEU A 130 -9.63 6.00 -1.20
CA LEU A 130 -10.96 6.60 -1.24
C LEU A 130 -10.92 8.13 -1.25
N GLU A 131 -10.06 8.73 -0.43
CA GLU A 131 -9.94 10.20 -0.35
C GLU A 131 -9.46 10.83 -1.66
N ILE A 132 -8.64 10.15 -2.46
CA ILE A 132 -8.17 10.63 -3.76
C ILE A 132 -9.02 10.14 -4.93
N GLY A 133 -10.08 9.36 -4.69
CA GLY A 133 -10.94 8.81 -5.73
C GLY A 133 -10.26 7.78 -6.62
N ALA A 134 -9.41 6.92 -6.06
CA ALA A 134 -8.71 5.90 -6.84
C ALA A 134 -9.67 4.83 -7.39
N ASP A 135 -9.46 4.39 -8.62
CA ASP A 135 -10.25 3.33 -9.28
C ASP A 135 -9.97 1.94 -8.68
N VAL A 136 -8.76 1.73 -8.16
CA VAL A 136 -8.30 0.44 -7.64
C VAL A 136 -7.21 0.61 -6.59
N LEU A 137 -7.20 -0.27 -5.60
CA LEU A 137 -6.13 -0.40 -4.61
C LEU A 137 -5.23 -1.59 -4.96
N LEU A 138 -3.97 -1.34 -5.32
CA LEU A 138 -2.99 -2.39 -5.56
C LEU A 138 -2.24 -2.74 -4.27
N LYS A 139 -2.41 -3.96 -3.77
CA LYS A 139 -1.60 -4.48 -2.67
C LYS A 139 -0.40 -5.27 -3.18
N ALA A 140 0.75 -4.62 -3.16
CA ALA A 140 2.03 -5.24 -3.51
C ALA A 140 2.55 -6.13 -2.37
N THR A 141 2.67 -7.43 -2.61
CA THR A 141 3.08 -8.46 -1.64
C THR A 141 4.28 -9.27 -2.12
N LYS A 142 4.68 -10.27 -1.32
CA LYS A 142 5.73 -11.24 -1.69
C LYS A 142 5.14 -12.56 -2.23
N VAL A 143 3.83 -12.76 -2.05
CA VAL A 143 3.09 -13.94 -2.53
C VAL A 143 2.27 -13.57 -3.75
N ASP A 144 1.86 -14.56 -4.54
CA ASP A 144 1.24 -14.33 -5.84
C ASP A 144 -0.17 -13.74 -5.76
N GLY A 145 -0.83 -13.88 -4.63
CA GLY A 145 -2.17 -13.36 -4.36
C GLY A 145 -2.72 -13.94 -3.07
N VAL A 146 -4.03 -14.14 -3.00
CA VAL A 146 -4.75 -14.66 -1.84
C VAL A 146 -4.89 -16.17 -1.93
N TYR A 147 -4.64 -16.85 -0.81
CA TYR A 147 -4.77 -18.29 -0.64
C TYR A 147 -5.66 -18.60 0.56
N ASP A 148 -6.23 -19.79 0.59
CA ASP A 148 -7.03 -20.30 1.74
C ASP A 148 -6.18 -20.46 3.02
N ARG A 149 -4.87 -20.68 2.86
CA ARG A 149 -3.86 -20.79 3.91
C ARG A 149 -2.50 -20.32 3.41
N ASP A 150 -1.50 -20.24 4.29
CA ASP A 150 -0.17 -19.74 3.94
C ASP A 150 0.55 -20.69 2.95
N PRO A 151 0.79 -20.28 1.69
CA PRO A 151 1.45 -21.12 0.69
C PRO A 151 2.95 -21.35 0.96
N GLU A 152 3.59 -20.57 1.84
CA GLU A 152 4.99 -20.80 2.27
C GLU A 152 5.07 -21.97 3.26
N VAL A 153 3.96 -22.32 3.93
CA VAL A 153 3.87 -23.39 4.92
C VAL A 153 3.13 -24.61 4.37
N HIS A 154 2.13 -24.39 3.52
CA HIS A 154 1.24 -25.42 2.99
C HIS A 154 1.34 -25.49 1.47
N SER A 155 1.96 -26.56 0.96
CA SER A 155 2.13 -26.78 -0.48
C SER A 155 0.81 -27.07 -1.22
N ASP A 156 -0.25 -27.42 -0.49
CA ASP A 156 -1.61 -27.68 -0.95
C ASP A 156 -2.54 -26.45 -0.82
N ALA A 157 -1.99 -25.29 -0.52
CA ALA A 157 -2.75 -24.04 -0.42
C ALA A 157 -3.47 -23.71 -1.74
N VAL A 158 -4.78 -23.45 -1.65
CA VAL A 158 -5.61 -23.13 -2.82
C VAL A 158 -5.56 -21.64 -3.09
N PHE A 159 -5.16 -21.29 -4.30
CA PHE A 159 -5.11 -19.91 -4.79
C PHE A 159 -6.50 -19.43 -5.25
N PHE A 160 -6.84 -18.18 -4.94
CA PHE A 160 -8.03 -17.50 -5.43
C PHE A 160 -7.64 -16.47 -6.49
N SER A 161 -8.12 -16.64 -7.73
CA SER A 161 -7.99 -15.60 -8.76
C SER A 161 -8.92 -14.42 -8.51
N GLU A 162 -10.08 -14.70 -7.92
CA GLU A 162 -11.09 -13.73 -7.52
C GLU A 162 -11.75 -14.19 -6.21
N ILE A 163 -12.07 -13.24 -5.32
CA ILE A 163 -12.75 -13.52 -4.06
C ILE A 163 -13.56 -12.30 -3.62
N SER A 164 -14.71 -12.53 -2.96
CA SER A 164 -15.53 -11.44 -2.42
C SER A 164 -14.93 -10.88 -1.12
N TYR A 165 -15.20 -9.59 -0.82
CA TYR A 165 -14.84 -9.00 0.48
C TYR A 165 -15.41 -9.79 1.65
N ILE A 166 -16.68 -10.21 1.51
CA ILE A 166 -17.37 -10.96 2.58
C ILE A 166 -16.73 -12.33 2.82
N ASP A 167 -16.27 -13.00 1.76
CA ASP A 167 -15.55 -14.27 1.90
C ASP A 167 -14.19 -14.10 2.55
N VAL A 168 -13.47 -13.00 2.23
CA VAL A 168 -12.21 -12.66 2.90
C VAL A 168 -12.42 -12.51 4.40
N LEU A 169 -13.46 -11.78 4.81
CA LEU A 169 -13.80 -11.56 6.22
C LEU A 169 -14.27 -12.86 6.90
N ASN A 170 -15.21 -13.59 6.30
CA ASN A 170 -15.79 -14.80 6.88
C ASN A 170 -14.76 -15.92 7.02
N LYS A 171 -13.85 -16.07 6.07
CA LYS A 171 -12.79 -17.07 6.10
C LYS A 171 -11.57 -16.63 6.91
N GLY A 172 -11.54 -15.38 7.40
CA GLY A 172 -10.41 -14.82 8.15
C GLY A 172 -9.10 -14.79 7.38
N LEU A 173 -9.17 -14.59 6.05
CA LEU A 173 -7.99 -14.61 5.20
C LEU A 173 -7.10 -13.38 5.46
N LYS A 174 -5.79 -13.61 5.56
CA LYS A 174 -4.80 -12.57 5.89
C LYS A 174 -4.39 -11.73 4.67
N VAL A 175 -5.37 -11.20 3.96
CA VAL A 175 -5.15 -10.30 2.81
C VAL A 175 -4.74 -8.91 3.29
N MET A 176 -5.64 -8.30 4.05
CA MET A 176 -5.52 -7.00 4.71
C MET A 176 -6.17 -7.11 6.09
N ASP A 177 -6.00 -6.10 6.94
CA ASP A 177 -6.79 -6.08 8.18
C ASP A 177 -8.29 -5.88 7.89
N ALA A 178 -9.14 -6.35 8.82
CA ALA A 178 -10.60 -6.32 8.63
C ALA A 178 -11.15 -4.90 8.42
N THR A 179 -10.57 -3.89 9.06
CA THR A 179 -10.95 -2.48 8.90
C THR A 179 -10.74 -2.01 7.47
N ALA A 180 -9.58 -2.35 6.88
CA ALA A 180 -9.27 -2.02 5.50
C ALA A 180 -10.21 -2.72 4.51
N ILE A 181 -10.48 -4.02 4.71
CA ILE A 181 -11.41 -4.78 3.86
C ILE A 181 -12.84 -4.22 3.97
N SER A 182 -13.32 -3.92 5.19
CA SER A 182 -14.66 -3.32 5.37
C SER A 182 -14.76 -1.96 4.69
N LEU A 183 -13.72 -1.13 4.82
CA LEU A 183 -13.70 0.19 4.18
C LEU A 183 -13.74 0.09 2.65
N CYS A 184 -13.01 -0.84 2.05
CA CYS A 184 -13.06 -1.11 0.61
C CYS A 184 -14.43 -1.66 0.19
N MET A 185 -15.02 -2.57 0.97
CA MET A 185 -16.33 -3.18 0.72
C MET A 185 -17.45 -2.13 0.71
N ASP A 186 -17.51 -1.29 1.74
CA ASP A 186 -18.56 -0.28 1.91
C ASP A 186 -18.55 0.77 0.80
N ASN A 187 -17.39 0.97 0.17
CA ASN A 187 -17.19 1.96 -0.90
C ASN A 187 -16.97 1.32 -2.28
N ASN A 188 -17.12 0.01 -2.42
CA ASN A 188 -16.90 -0.73 -3.67
C ASN A 188 -15.54 -0.48 -4.32
N LEU A 189 -14.48 -0.27 -3.53
CA LEU A 189 -13.13 -0.07 -4.01
C LEU A 189 -12.45 -1.43 -4.26
N PRO A 190 -12.23 -1.86 -5.50
CA PRO A 190 -11.61 -3.15 -5.78
C PRO A 190 -10.15 -3.17 -5.30
N VAL A 191 -9.72 -4.33 -4.78
CA VAL A 191 -8.35 -4.55 -4.33
C VAL A 191 -7.71 -5.64 -5.18
N ILE A 192 -6.56 -5.34 -5.77
CA ILE A 192 -5.75 -6.34 -6.47
C ILE A 192 -4.53 -6.67 -5.61
N VAL A 193 -4.40 -7.95 -5.26
CA VAL A 193 -3.26 -8.47 -4.48
C VAL A 193 -2.30 -9.15 -5.43
N THR A 194 -1.07 -8.66 -5.55
CA THR A 194 -0.10 -9.20 -6.52
C THR A 194 1.33 -9.22 -6.00
N ASN A 195 2.16 -10.09 -6.58
CA ASN A 195 3.56 -10.26 -6.21
C ASN A 195 4.44 -9.21 -6.89
N ILE A 196 4.98 -8.27 -6.09
CA ILE A 196 5.86 -7.20 -6.59
C ILE A 196 7.24 -7.71 -7.07
N LYS A 197 7.65 -8.92 -6.65
CA LYS A 197 8.93 -9.50 -7.07
C LYS A 197 8.89 -10.09 -8.48
N LYS A 198 7.71 -10.39 -8.98
CA LYS A 198 7.55 -10.86 -10.37
C LYS A 198 7.59 -9.66 -11.29
N LYS A 199 8.49 -9.74 -12.27
CA LYS A 199 8.66 -8.70 -13.28
C LYS A 199 7.33 -8.39 -13.97
N ASP A 200 7.07 -7.12 -14.20
CA ASP A 200 5.91 -6.57 -14.89
C ASP A 200 4.54 -6.82 -14.23
N ASN A 201 4.46 -7.48 -13.06
CA ASN A 201 3.16 -7.76 -12.42
C ASN A 201 2.36 -6.49 -12.10
N LEU A 202 3.02 -5.43 -11.61
CA LEU A 202 2.32 -4.16 -11.35
C LEU A 202 1.79 -3.54 -12.65
N LYS A 203 2.59 -3.58 -13.72
CA LYS A 203 2.19 -3.08 -15.04
C LYS A 203 1.00 -3.88 -15.61
N LYS A 204 1.07 -5.22 -15.54
CA LYS A 204 0.00 -6.11 -15.97
C LYS A 204 -1.29 -5.86 -15.18
N ALA A 205 -1.21 -5.69 -13.87
CA ALA A 205 -2.37 -5.35 -13.04
C ALA A 205 -3.05 -4.05 -13.51
N VAL A 206 -2.27 -3.02 -13.81
CA VAL A 206 -2.78 -1.74 -14.33
C VAL A 206 -3.41 -1.88 -15.72
N LEU A 207 -2.88 -2.77 -16.54
CA LEU A 207 -3.44 -3.07 -17.89
C LEU A 207 -4.67 -3.99 -17.84
N GLY A 208 -5.11 -4.44 -16.66
CA GLY A 208 -6.25 -5.34 -16.50
C GLY A 208 -5.94 -6.79 -16.86
N GLU A 209 -4.67 -7.16 -17.00
CA GLU A 209 -4.29 -8.56 -17.21
C GLU A 209 -4.50 -9.38 -15.93
N PRO A 210 -4.83 -10.68 -16.04
CA PRO A 210 -5.10 -11.53 -14.88
C PRO A 210 -3.80 -11.84 -14.12
N VAL A 211 -3.47 -10.99 -13.15
CA VAL A 211 -2.33 -11.17 -12.24
C VAL A 211 -2.78 -11.06 -10.79
N GLY A 212 -2.41 -12.05 -9.99
CA GLY A 212 -2.76 -12.04 -8.58
C GLY A 212 -4.22 -12.36 -8.30
N THR A 213 -4.76 -11.79 -7.24
CA THR A 213 -6.15 -11.97 -6.80
C THR A 213 -6.90 -10.65 -6.84
N ILE A 214 -8.09 -10.64 -7.41
CA ILE A 214 -9.02 -9.52 -7.33
C ILE A 214 -9.98 -9.75 -6.16
N VAL A 215 -10.02 -8.80 -5.22
CA VAL A 215 -11.02 -8.76 -4.14
C VAL A 215 -12.03 -7.67 -4.50
N LYS A 216 -13.30 -8.03 -4.68
CA LYS A 216 -14.38 -7.11 -5.07
C LYS A 216 -15.73 -7.51 -4.46
N GLY A 217 -16.76 -6.71 -4.66
CA GLY A 217 -18.14 -7.07 -4.32
C GLY A 217 -18.60 -8.30 -5.13
N VAL A 218 -19.62 -8.99 -4.62
CA VAL A 218 -20.35 -9.97 -5.43
C VAL A 218 -21.22 -9.15 -6.38
N ASP A 219 -21.09 -9.39 -7.70
CA ASP A 219 -22.03 -8.81 -8.66
C ASP A 219 -23.43 -9.34 -8.30
N THR A 220 -24.24 -8.48 -7.68
CA THR A 220 -25.69 -8.78 -7.51
C THR A 220 -26.31 -8.70 -8.89
N LEU A 221 -26.65 -9.88 -9.46
CA LEU A 221 -27.48 -10.03 -10.65
C LEU A 221 -28.82 -9.34 -10.47
#